data_cce210af8120a5e8f2b7cc195576ae2d
#
_entry.id   cce210af8120a5e8f2b7cc195576ae2d
#
_cell.length_a   1.000
_cell.length_b   1.000
_cell.length_c   1.000
_cell.angle_alpha   90.00
_cell.angle_beta   90.00
_cell.angle_gamma   90.00
#
_symmetry.space_group_name_H-M   'P 1'
#
loop_
_entity.id
_entity.type
_entity.pdbx_description
1 polymer ?
#
loop_
_entity_poly.entity_id
_entity_poly.type
_entity_poly.pdbx_seq_one_letter_code
_entity_poly.pdbx_strand_id
1 'polypeptide(L)'
;DATERQNTLLFLKEIYPTLKPFLRREGILAIENQGTSIVTDLGELETPLVNNSECAYLIFNENKTALCGIEEAYNKGIVTFNKPISCHLYPVRVKDYSEFAAVNYHRWDICSDACSLGKELKVPVYKFVKEALIRKFGEHWYSELEKVALEHLSQK
;
A
#
# COMPACT_ATOMS: atom_id res chain seq x y z
N ASP A 1 -11.52 -1.93 8.63
CA ASP A 1 -12.36 -1.22 9.61
C ASP A 1 -12.97 0.02 8.94
N ALA A 2 -14.28 0.28 9.19
CA ALA A 2 -15.02 1.40 8.59
C ALA A 2 -14.39 2.76 8.93
N THR A 3 -13.87 2.91 10.15
CA THR A 3 -13.19 4.12 10.64
C THR A 3 -11.89 4.37 9.88
N GLU A 4 -11.10 3.34 9.61
CA GLU A 4 -9.85 3.45 8.85
C GLU A 4 -10.11 3.86 7.39
N ARG A 5 -11.17 3.31 6.79
CA ARG A 5 -11.61 3.71 5.44
C ARG A 5 -12.03 5.17 5.38
N GLN A 6 -12.86 5.60 6.34
CA GLN A 6 -13.34 6.98 6.40
C GLN A 6 -12.19 7.97 6.61
N ASN A 7 -11.25 7.66 7.48
CA ASN A 7 -10.05 8.45 7.68
C ASN A 7 -9.19 8.54 6.42
N THR A 8 -9.01 7.42 5.70
CA THR A 8 -8.27 7.40 4.43
C THR A 8 -8.92 8.30 3.37
N LEU A 9 -10.26 8.28 3.24
CA LEU A 9 -11.01 9.17 2.35
C LEU A 9 -10.74 10.64 2.65
N LEU A 10 -10.83 11.00 3.93
CA LEU A 10 -10.61 12.38 4.39
C LEU A 10 -9.17 12.83 4.12
N PHE A 11 -8.19 12.00 4.47
CA PHE A 11 -6.79 12.32 4.24
C PHE A 11 -6.45 12.49 2.76
N LEU A 12 -6.90 11.59 1.89
CA LEU A 12 -6.66 11.73 0.44
C LEU A 12 -7.24 13.03 -0.11
N LYS A 13 -8.42 13.43 0.36
CA LYS A 13 -9.08 14.67 -0.03
C LYS A 13 -8.33 15.91 0.47
N GLU A 14 -7.84 15.85 1.72
CA GLU A 14 -7.10 16.92 2.37
C GLU A 14 -5.73 17.16 1.70
N ILE A 15 -4.98 16.09 1.42
CA ILE A 15 -3.62 16.20 0.88
C ILE A 15 -3.59 16.45 -0.63
N TYR A 16 -4.67 16.19 -1.37
CA TYR A 16 -4.69 16.28 -2.83
C TYR A 16 -4.24 17.63 -3.39
N PRO A 17 -4.70 18.79 -2.87
CA PRO A 17 -4.23 20.09 -3.38
C PRO A 17 -2.71 20.26 -3.29
N THR A 18 -2.10 19.73 -2.22
CA THR A 18 -0.65 19.76 -2.01
C THR A 18 0.09 18.76 -2.91
N LEU A 19 -0.52 17.60 -3.19
CA LEU A 19 0.05 16.58 -4.07
C LEU A 19 -0.04 16.94 -5.55
N LYS A 20 -1.10 17.63 -5.96
CA LYS A 20 -1.42 17.90 -7.37
C LYS A 20 -0.22 18.38 -8.20
N PRO A 21 0.65 19.32 -7.73
CA PRO A 21 1.80 19.79 -8.50
C PRO A 21 2.86 18.71 -8.79
N PHE A 22 2.86 17.61 -8.04
CA PHE A 22 3.86 16.53 -8.14
C PHE A 22 3.34 15.32 -8.92
N LEU A 23 2.03 15.28 -9.21
CA LEU A 23 1.41 14.17 -9.92
C LEU A 23 1.54 14.34 -11.44
N ARG A 24 1.48 13.22 -12.15
CA ARG A 24 1.41 13.20 -13.62
C ARG A 24 0.07 13.81 -14.08
N ARG A 25 0.08 14.43 -15.26
CA ARG A 25 -1.12 15.04 -15.86
C ARG A 25 -2.28 14.03 -16.00
N GLU A 26 -1.98 12.81 -16.43
CA GLU A 26 -2.96 11.74 -16.60
C GLU A 26 -3.58 11.33 -15.25
N GLY A 27 -2.76 11.27 -14.20
CA GLY A 27 -3.22 11.00 -12.85
C GLY A 27 -4.12 12.11 -12.30
N ILE A 28 -3.74 13.37 -12.52
CA ILE A 28 -4.57 14.53 -12.15
C ILE A 28 -5.94 14.46 -12.81
N LEU A 29 -5.98 14.24 -14.13
CA LEU A 29 -7.24 14.12 -14.87
C LEU A 29 -8.10 12.95 -14.37
N ALA A 30 -7.48 11.81 -14.07
CA ALA A 30 -8.20 10.67 -13.50
C ALA A 30 -8.81 11.00 -12.13
N ILE A 31 -8.06 11.68 -11.25
CA ILE A 31 -8.54 12.08 -9.93
C ILE A 31 -9.66 13.14 -10.06
N GLU A 32 -9.54 14.10 -10.94
CA GLU A 32 -10.56 15.14 -11.14
C GLU A 32 -11.87 14.57 -11.70
N ASN A 33 -11.79 13.52 -12.50
CA ASN A 33 -12.97 12.86 -13.06
C ASN A 33 -13.62 11.83 -12.12
N GLN A 34 -12.82 11.10 -11.34
CA GLN A 34 -13.28 9.97 -10.53
C GLN A 34 -13.36 10.29 -9.03
N GLY A 35 -12.70 11.37 -8.58
CA GLY A 35 -12.50 11.70 -7.17
C GLY A 35 -11.12 11.26 -6.67
N THR A 36 -10.75 11.70 -5.46
CA THR A 36 -9.47 11.34 -4.81
C THR A 36 -9.42 9.87 -4.39
N SER A 37 -10.57 9.22 -4.34
CA SER A 37 -10.77 7.79 -4.07
C SER A 37 -12.13 7.37 -4.59
N ILE A 38 -12.30 6.09 -4.86
CA ILE A 38 -13.55 5.46 -5.30
C ILE A 38 -14.00 4.43 -4.26
N VAL A 39 -15.29 4.32 -4.08
CA VAL A 39 -15.90 3.23 -3.31
C VAL A 39 -16.52 2.27 -4.31
N THR A 40 -16.07 1.02 -4.31
CA THR A 40 -16.59 -0.02 -5.20
C THR A 40 -18.00 -0.45 -4.79
N ASP A 41 -18.70 -1.19 -5.66
CA ASP A 41 -20.02 -1.77 -5.37
C ASP A 41 -19.98 -2.72 -4.15
N LEU A 42 -18.81 -3.28 -3.83
CA LEU A 42 -18.58 -4.10 -2.64
C LEU A 42 -18.27 -3.28 -1.39
N GLY A 43 -18.29 -1.95 -1.48
CA GLY A 43 -17.95 -1.03 -0.39
C GLY A 43 -16.46 -0.97 -0.07
N GLU A 44 -15.60 -1.47 -0.96
CA GLU A 44 -14.15 -1.36 -0.80
C GLU A 44 -13.66 0.01 -1.27
N LEU A 45 -12.63 0.53 -0.59
CA LEU A 45 -12.00 1.79 -0.95
C LEU A 45 -10.82 1.53 -1.88
N GLU A 46 -10.86 2.17 -3.04
CA GLU A 46 -9.79 2.11 -4.03
C GLU A 46 -9.31 3.50 -4.45
N THR A 47 -8.09 3.58 -4.95
CA THR A 47 -7.60 4.78 -5.63
C THR A 47 -8.07 4.80 -7.07
N PRO A 48 -8.35 5.98 -7.67
CA PRO A 48 -8.74 6.07 -9.07
C PRO A 48 -7.62 5.55 -9.98
N LEU A 49 -8.02 5.05 -11.15
CA LEU A 49 -7.11 4.49 -12.14
C LEU A 49 -7.05 5.37 -13.40
N VAL A 50 -5.89 5.46 -14.00
CA VAL A 50 -5.70 6.04 -15.32
C VAL A 50 -6.10 4.99 -16.36
N ASN A 51 -7.17 5.24 -17.13
CA ASN A 51 -7.66 4.34 -18.17
C ASN A 51 -7.83 2.87 -17.70
N ASN A 52 -8.34 2.67 -16.50
CA ASN A 52 -8.50 1.34 -15.85
C ASN A 52 -7.19 0.52 -15.77
N SER A 53 -6.05 1.16 -15.74
CA SER A 53 -4.73 0.54 -15.68
C SER A 53 -4.02 0.89 -14.39
N GLU A 54 -3.08 1.80 -14.42
CA GLU A 54 -2.29 2.15 -13.26
C GLU A 54 -2.98 3.15 -12.31
N CYS A 55 -2.55 3.13 -11.05
CA CYS A 55 -3.02 4.06 -10.03
C CYS A 55 -2.78 5.53 -10.44
N ALA A 56 -3.76 6.40 -10.24
CA ALA A 56 -3.67 7.83 -10.56
C ALA A 56 -2.60 8.58 -9.75
N TYR A 57 -2.22 8.06 -8.58
CA TYR A 57 -1.15 8.61 -7.74
C TYR A 57 0.25 8.10 -8.11
N LEU A 58 0.38 7.30 -9.18
CA LEU A 58 1.67 6.82 -9.66
C LEU A 58 2.48 7.96 -10.27
N ILE A 59 3.76 8.04 -9.91
CA ILE A 59 4.76 8.91 -10.50
C ILE A 59 5.96 8.10 -10.97
N PHE A 60 6.86 8.70 -11.74
CA PHE A 60 8.13 8.09 -12.11
C PHE A 60 9.28 8.95 -11.60
N ASN A 61 10.31 8.31 -11.06
CA ASN A 61 11.56 8.99 -10.75
C ASN A 61 12.42 9.17 -12.01
N GLU A 62 13.60 9.78 -11.85
CA GLU A 62 14.55 10.02 -12.94
C GLU A 62 14.98 8.75 -13.68
N ASN A 63 15.02 7.62 -12.97
CA ASN A 63 15.36 6.30 -13.52
C ASN A 63 14.15 5.57 -14.12
N LYS A 64 13.01 6.25 -14.29
CA LYS A 64 11.75 5.71 -14.78
C LYS A 64 11.18 4.58 -13.90
N THR A 65 11.57 4.53 -12.63
CA THR A 65 10.96 3.62 -11.66
C THR A 65 9.61 4.17 -11.22
N ALA A 66 8.60 3.32 -11.25
CA ALA A 66 7.25 3.63 -10.79
C ALA A 66 7.22 3.74 -9.25
N LEU A 67 6.73 4.85 -8.71
CA LEU A 67 6.64 5.15 -7.29
C LEU A 67 5.24 5.65 -6.93
N CYS A 68 4.88 5.55 -5.65
CA CYS A 68 3.67 6.18 -5.13
C CYS A 68 3.94 7.65 -4.83
N GLY A 69 3.23 8.57 -5.49
CA GLY A 69 3.38 10.01 -5.28
C GLY A 69 2.99 10.47 -3.87
N ILE A 70 2.05 9.76 -3.21
CA ILE A 70 1.70 10.04 -1.81
C ILE A 70 2.86 9.69 -0.89
N GLU A 71 3.46 8.50 -1.05
CA GLU A 71 4.60 8.04 -0.25
C GLU A 71 5.82 8.93 -0.45
N GLU A 72 6.11 9.32 -1.69
CA GLU A 72 7.22 10.24 -1.98
C GLU A 72 7.03 11.61 -1.33
N ALA A 73 5.81 12.14 -1.34
CA ALA A 73 5.48 13.39 -0.66
C ALA A 73 5.60 13.26 0.86
N TYR A 74 5.17 12.13 1.42
CA TYR A 74 5.33 11.83 2.83
C TYR A 74 6.81 11.74 3.23
N ASN A 75 7.62 11.00 2.48
CA ASN A 75 9.06 10.83 2.73
C ASN A 75 9.83 12.17 2.66
N LYS A 76 9.31 13.12 1.87
CA LYS A 76 9.85 14.49 1.77
C LYS A 76 9.27 15.44 2.83
N GLY A 77 8.40 14.98 3.72
CA GLY A 77 7.74 15.80 4.74
C GLY A 77 6.73 16.82 4.19
N ILE A 78 6.28 16.65 2.94
CA ILE A 78 5.31 17.53 2.28
C ILE A 78 3.89 17.28 2.79
N VAL A 79 3.57 16.02 3.08
CA VAL A 79 2.29 15.58 3.65
C VAL A 79 2.51 14.71 4.87
N THR A 80 1.52 14.63 5.74
CA THR A 80 1.58 13.81 6.98
C THR A 80 1.01 12.41 6.81
N PHE A 81 0.30 12.15 5.72
CA PHE A 81 -0.30 10.85 5.41
C PHE A 81 0.61 10.08 4.47
N ASN A 82 1.07 8.89 4.90
CA ASN A 82 1.97 8.06 4.11
C ASN A 82 1.26 7.55 2.83
N LYS A 83 0.35 6.62 2.97
CA LYS A 83 -0.48 6.05 1.89
C LYS A 83 -1.55 5.14 2.49
N PRO A 84 -2.58 4.72 1.75
CA PRO A 84 -3.56 3.74 2.23
C PRO A 84 -2.86 2.48 2.76
N ILE A 85 -3.36 1.95 3.87
CA ILE A 85 -2.71 0.79 4.52
C ILE A 85 -2.68 -0.44 3.61
N SER A 86 -3.69 -0.63 2.77
CA SER A 86 -3.72 -1.71 1.78
C SER A 86 -2.58 -1.60 0.75
N CYS A 87 -2.23 -0.38 0.34
CA CYS A 87 -1.09 -0.12 -0.55
C CYS A 87 0.24 -0.34 0.18
N HIS A 88 0.32 0.02 1.47
CA HIS A 88 1.54 -0.16 2.26
C HIS A 88 1.82 -1.63 2.57
N LEU A 89 0.77 -2.42 2.79
CA LEU A 89 0.87 -3.87 3.05
C LEU A 89 1.18 -4.70 1.79
N TYR A 90 0.92 -4.16 0.58
CA TYR A 90 1.08 -4.96 -0.64
C TYR A 90 2.50 -5.55 -0.75
N PRO A 91 2.67 -6.85 -1.07
CA PRO A 91 1.69 -7.80 -1.61
C PRO A 91 0.85 -8.57 -0.57
N VAL A 92 0.94 -8.22 0.71
CA VAL A 92 0.09 -8.81 1.75
C VAL A 92 -1.29 -8.16 1.69
N ARG A 93 -2.34 -8.99 1.63
CA ARG A 93 -3.74 -8.57 1.67
C ARG A 93 -4.38 -9.02 2.97
N VAL A 94 -5.01 -8.11 3.67
CA VAL A 94 -5.73 -8.37 4.91
C VAL A 94 -7.22 -8.15 4.68
N LYS A 95 -8.02 -9.13 5.10
CA LYS A 95 -9.48 -9.03 5.11
C LYS A 95 -9.97 -9.33 6.52
N ASP A 96 -10.61 -8.35 7.13
CA ASP A 96 -11.17 -8.47 8.46
C ASP A 96 -12.54 -9.14 8.38
N TYR A 97 -12.74 -10.17 9.21
CA TYR A 97 -14.00 -10.86 9.47
C TYR A 97 -14.39 -10.65 10.94
N SER A 98 -15.61 -11.03 11.33
CA SER A 98 -16.08 -10.84 12.71
C SER A 98 -15.22 -11.56 13.75
N GLU A 99 -14.70 -12.74 13.42
CA GLU A 99 -14.00 -13.63 14.36
C GLU A 99 -12.47 -13.64 14.14
N PHE A 100 -11.99 -13.21 12.97
CA PHE A 100 -10.56 -13.26 12.63
C PHE A 100 -10.22 -12.32 11.48
N ALA A 101 -8.92 -12.02 11.35
CA ALA A 101 -8.37 -11.35 10.17
C ALA A 101 -7.66 -12.38 9.27
N ALA A 102 -8.10 -12.49 8.02
CA ALA A 102 -7.43 -13.31 7.02
C ALA A 102 -6.26 -12.54 6.42
N VAL A 103 -5.06 -13.08 6.54
CA VAL A 103 -3.82 -12.51 5.98
C VAL A 103 -3.37 -13.38 4.81
N ASN A 104 -3.40 -12.82 3.60
CA ASN A 104 -3.10 -13.55 2.37
C ASN A 104 -1.95 -12.90 1.61
N TYR A 105 -1.24 -13.69 0.82
CA TYR A 105 -0.23 -13.22 -0.12
C TYR A 105 -0.80 -13.16 -1.53
N HIS A 106 -0.81 -11.97 -2.13
CA HIS A 106 -1.26 -11.79 -3.51
C HIS A 106 -0.12 -12.12 -4.48
N ARG A 107 -0.35 -13.11 -5.34
CA ARG A 107 0.56 -13.48 -6.42
C ARG A 107 0.15 -12.76 -7.70
N TRP A 108 1.04 -11.95 -8.21
CA TRP A 108 0.85 -11.22 -9.46
C TRP A 108 2.13 -11.29 -10.28
N ASP A 109 1.99 -11.66 -11.56
CA ASP A 109 3.15 -11.94 -12.42
C ASP A 109 4.06 -10.72 -12.60
N ILE A 110 3.51 -9.50 -12.55
CA ILE A 110 4.29 -8.26 -12.60
C ILE A 110 5.29 -8.13 -11.43
N CYS A 111 5.08 -8.87 -10.34
CA CYS A 111 5.96 -8.89 -9.17
C CYS A 111 7.03 -10.00 -9.22
N SER A 112 7.16 -10.75 -10.33
CA SER A 112 8.08 -11.88 -10.44
C SER A 112 9.54 -11.50 -10.18
N ASP A 113 9.97 -10.35 -10.70
CA ASP A 113 11.34 -9.85 -10.51
C ASP A 113 11.61 -9.49 -9.06
N ALA A 114 10.64 -8.86 -8.37
CA ALA A 114 10.73 -8.58 -6.95
C ALA A 114 10.80 -9.86 -6.11
N CYS A 115 10.07 -10.92 -6.49
CA CYS A 115 10.14 -12.22 -5.83
C CYS A 115 11.52 -12.86 -6.01
N SER A 116 12.07 -12.77 -7.22
CA SER A 116 13.42 -13.29 -7.55
C SER A 116 14.49 -12.57 -6.74
N LEU A 117 14.46 -11.25 -6.70
CA LEU A 117 15.37 -10.42 -5.90
C LEU A 117 15.23 -10.71 -4.39
N GLY A 118 14.01 -10.82 -3.89
CA GLY A 118 13.75 -11.14 -2.48
C GLY A 118 14.31 -12.50 -2.08
N LYS A 119 14.26 -13.48 -2.98
CA LYS A 119 14.88 -14.80 -2.78
C LYS A 119 16.40 -14.72 -2.74
N GLU A 120 17.01 -14.00 -3.68
CA GLU A 120 18.46 -13.76 -3.75
C GLU A 120 18.97 -13.06 -2.47
N LEU A 121 18.30 -11.98 -2.07
CA LEU A 121 18.63 -11.20 -0.86
C LEU A 121 18.23 -11.89 0.45
N LYS A 122 17.53 -13.03 0.39
CA LYS A 122 16.98 -13.75 1.55
C LYS A 122 16.08 -12.88 2.43
N VAL A 123 15.29 -12.01 1.78
CA VAL A 123 14.31 -11.13 2.44
C VAL A 123 12.91 -11.73 2.28
N PRO A 124 12.35 -12.39 3.30
CA PRO A 124 10.99 -12.89 3.27
C PRO A 124 9.99 -11.71 3.31
N VAL A 125 8.79 -11.94 2.76
CA VAL A 125 7.78 -10.89 2.60
C VAL A 125 7.42 -10.19 3.92
N TYR A 126 7.34 -10.91 5.03
CA TYR A 126 7.00 -10.31 6.33
C TYR A 126 8.04 -9.29 6.83
N LYS A 127 9.31 -9.46 6.44
CA LYS A 127 10.37 -8.47 6.70
C LYS A 127 10.28 -7.28 5.73
N PHE A 128 9.95 -7.56 4.47
CA PHE A 128 9.78 -6.51 3.46
C PHE A 128 8.66 -5.52 3.84
N VAL A 129 7.53 -6.03 4.34
CA VAL A 129 6.39 -5.20 4.76
C VAL A 129 6.32 -4.94 6.26
N LYS A 130 7.45 -5.03 6.97
CA LYS A 130 7.54 -4.87 8.43
C LYS A 130 6.81 -3.64 8.95
N GLU A 131 7.13 -2.46 8.41
CA GLU A 131 6.55 -1.19 8.85
C GLU A 131 5.03 -1.15 8.63
N ALA A 132 4.56 -1.71 7.52
CA ALA A 132 3.13 -1.80 7.23
C ALA A 132 2.40 -2.74 8.19
N LEU A 133 3.02 -3.88 8.54
CA LEU A 133 2.48 -4.82 9.52
C LEU A 133 2.44 -4.21 10.92
N ILE A 134 3.51 -3.52 11.34
CA ILE A 134 3.54 -2.79 12.61
C ILE A 134 2.46 -1.71 12.64
N ARG A 135 2.31 -0.94 11.55
CA ARG A 135 1.27 0.09 11.44
C ARG A 135 -0.14 -0.49 11.54
N LYS A 136 -0.39 -1.69 10.98
CA LYS A 136 -1.71 -2.34 10.98
C LYS A 136 -2.02 -3.06 12.30
N PHE A 137 -1.05 -3.79 12.85
CA PHE A 137 -1.27 -4.74 13.94
C PHE A 137 -0.53 -4.38 15.24
N GLY A 138 0.41 -3.45 15.20
CA GLY A 138 1.24 -3.04 16.32
C GLY A 138 2.55 -3.82 16.45
N GLU A 139 3.48 -3.26 17.20
CA GLU A 139 4.83 -3.83 17.41
C GLU A 139 4.80 -5.18 18.13
N HIS A 140 3.92 -5.33 19.11
CA HIS A 140 3.79 -6.59 19.85
C HIS A 140 3.41 -7.75 18.94
N TRP A 141 2.40 -7.55 18.09
CA TRP A 141 1.96 -8.55 17.11
C TRP A 141 3.09 -8.91 16.12
N TYR A 142 3.83 -7.92 15.65
CA TYR A 142 4.95 -8.15 14.74
C TYR A 142 6.08 -8.94 15.43
N SER A 143 6.37 -8.65 16.68
CA SER A 143 7.36 -9.39 17.47
C SER A 143 7.00 -10.89 17.64
N GLU A 144 5.71 -11.19 17.86
CA GLU A 144 5.24 -12.58 17.89
C GLU A 144 5.37 -13.25 16.51
N LEU A 145 5.04 -12.54 15.42
CA LEU A 145 5.24 -13.05 14.07
C LEU A 145 6.72 -13.40 13.80
N GLU A 146 7.66 -12.57 14.23
CA GLU A 146 9.10 -12.85 14.07
C GLU A 146 9.52 -14.12 14.81
N LYS A 147 9.02 -14.34 16.03
CA LYS A 147 9.30 -15.58 16.80
C LYS A 147 8.80 -16.82 16.06
N VAL A 148 7.54 -16.80 15.63
CA VAL A 148 6.93 -17.91 14.89
C VAL A 148 7.68 -18.18 13.57
N ALA A 149 8.09 -17.13 12.86
CA ALA A 149 8.83 -17.26 11.62
C ALA A 149 10.21 -17.91 11.84
N LEU A 150 10.92 -17.56 12.92
CA LEU A 150 12.20 -18.15 13.29
C LEU A 150 12.06 -19.64 13.67
N GLU A 151 11.03 -19.99 14.45
CA GLU A 151 10.74 -21.39 14.80
C GLU A 151 10.45 -22.23 13.55
N HIS A 152 9.63 -21.71 12.63
CA HIS A 152 9.31 -22.39 11.38
C HIS A 152 10.55 -22.62 10.48
N LEU A 153 11.47 -21.65 10.45
CA LEU A 153 12.71 -21.77 9.68
C LEU A 153 13.71 -22.75 10.32
N SER A 154 13.69 -22.90 11.64
CA SER A 154 14.57 -23.84 12.36
C SER A 154 14.15 -25.31 12.22
N GLN A 155 12.89 -25.55 11.80
CA GLN A 155 12.34 -26.91 11.59
C GLN A 155 12.55 -27.45 10.15
N LYS A 156 13.15 -26.67 9.25
CA LYS A 156 13.48 -27.06 7.87
C LYS A 156 14.97 -27.30 7.69
#